data_2fda78d36e497c80def19fb8fe7ccdd1
#
_entry.id   2fda78d36e497c80def19fb8fe7ccdd1
#
_cell.length_a   1.000
_cell.length_b   1.000
_cell.length_c   1.000
_cell.angle_alpha   90.00
_cell.angle_beta   90.00
_cell.angle_gamma   90.00
#
_symmetry.space_group_name_H-M   'P 1'
#
loop_
_entity.id
_entity.type
_entity.pdbx_description
1 polymer ?
#
loop_
_entity_poly.entity_id
_entity_poly.type
_entity_poly.pdbx_seq_one_letter_code
_entity_poly.pdbx_strand_id
1 'polypeptide(L)'
;GNLGANGIVGGGMGIAVGAALTQQMKNTGKIVVCFFGDGATNEGVFHEAVNMASIWNLPVIFYCINNGYGISADIKKMTNVKHIHERSAAYGIPGMFIEDGNNVIDVYEGFKKAVDHVRSGKGPVLIESVTYRWLGHSSSDPGKYRTREEVDQWKEKDPIENLRKYI
;
A
#
# COMPACT_ATOMS: atom_id res chain seq x y z
N GLY A 1 9.39 -7.33 13.64
CA GLY A 1 10.53 -7.62 12.78
C GLY A 1 10.16 -7.62 11.31
N ASN A 2 11.11 -7.67 10.42
CA ASN A 2 10.89 -7.80 8.98
C ASN A 2 10.70 -9.28 8.63
N LEU A 3 9.61 -9.61 7.93
CA LEU A 3 9.31 -10.96 7.46
C LEU A 3 9.84 -11.25 6.05
N GLY A 4 10.56 -10.30 5.46
CA GLY A 4 11.15 -10.41 4.14
C GLY A 4 10.33 -9.76 3.04
N ALA A 5 10.83 -9.92 1.82
CA ALA A 5 10.18 -9.52 0.57
C ALA A 5 10.43 -10.61 -0.48
N ASN A 6 9.57 -10.67 -1.49
CA ASN A 6 9.75 -11.58 -2.63
C ASN A 6 9.39 -10.87 -3.95
N GLY A 7 9.86 -11.41 -5.06
CA GLY A 7 9.61 -10.87 -6.39
C GLY A 7 8.28 -11.29 -7.01
N ILE A 8 7.51 -12.15 -6.34
CA ILE A 8 6.19 -12.57 -6.80
C ILE A 8 5.17 -11.50 -6.43
N VAL A 9 4.51 -10.91 -7.43
CA VAL A 9 3.51 -9.85 -7.22
C VAL A 9 2.38 -10.38 -6.34
N GLY A 10 2.06 -9.66 -5.26
CA GLY A 10 1.06 -10.09 -4.28
C GLY A 10 1.50 -11.20 -3.32
N GLY A 11 2.64 -11.85 -3.55
CA GLY A 11 3.08 -13.03 -2.76
C GLY A 11 3.27 -12.78 -1.26
N GLY A 12 3.49 -11.54 -0.84
CA GLY A 12 3.57 -11.17 0.58
C GLY A 12 2.24 -11.15 1.32
N MET A 13 1.10 -11.10 0.62
CA MET A 13 -0.21 -10.89 1.25
C MET A 13 -0.67 -12.09 2.08
N GLY A 14 -0.57 -13.31 1.54
CA GLY A 14 -0.89 -14.53 2.28
C GLY A 14 0.02 -14.72 3.48
N ILE A 15 1.32 -14.38 3.34
CA ILE A 15 2.29 -14.44 4.45
C ILE A 15 1.90 -13.45 5.55
N ALA A 16 1.47 -12.24 5.19
CA ALA A 16 1.03 -11.21 6.13
C ALA A 16 -0.23 -11.65 6.90
N VAL A 17 -1.19 -12.28 6.21
CA VAL A 17 -2.40 -12.85 6.84
C VAL A 17 -2.04 -13.94 7.85
N GLY A 18 -1.15 -14.87 7.48
CA GLY A 18 -0.68 -15.92 8.39
C GLY A 18 0.08 -15.36 9.60
N ALA A 19 0.91 -14.33 9.39
CA ALA A 19 1.60 -13.63 10.46
C ALA A 19 0.60 -12.91 11.41
N ALA A 20 -0.40 -12.23 10.85
CA ALA A 20 -1.43 -11.54 11.64
C ALA A 20 -2.28 -12.53 12.46
N LEU A 21 -2.66 -13.65 11.87
CA LEU A 21 -3.34 -14.74 12.59
C LEU A 21 -2.49 -15.24 13.76
N THR A 22 -1.18 -15.40 13.55
CA THR A 22 -0.25 -15.79 14.64
C THR A 22 -0.24 -14.77 15.76
N GLN A 23 -0.22 -13.44 15.45
CA GLN A 23 -0.25 -12.41 16.49
C GLN A 23 -1.56 -12.42 17.27
N GLN A 24 -2.67 -12.62 16.59
CA GLN A 24 -4.00 -12.73 17.21
C GLN A 24 -4.09 -13.97 18.12
N MET A 25 -3.72 -15.15 17.62
CA MET A 25 -3.75 -16.40 18.40
C MET A 25 -2.87 -16.35 19.65
N LYS A 26 -1.70 -15.68 19.54
CA LYS A 26 -0.78 -15.51 20.67
C LYS A 26 -1.11 -14.30 21.56
N ASN A 27 -2.14 -13.54 21.22
CA ASN A 27 -2.57 -12.33 21.92
C ASN A 27 -1.40 -11.37 22.26
N THR A 28 -0.54 -11.10 21.23
CA THR A 28 0.69 -10.32 21.46
C THR A 28 0.48 -8.81 21.44
N GLY A 29 -0.67 -8.32 21.01
CA GLY A 29 -0.95 -6.91 20.76
C GLY A 29 -0.18 -6.30 19.56
N LYS A 30 0.59 -7.12 18.84
CA LYS A 30 1.33 -6.69 17.65
C LYS A 30 0.42 -6.68 16.43
N ILE A 31 0.72 -5.76 15.50
CA ILE A 31 0.06 -5.68 14.20
C ILE A 31 1.05 -6.07 13.10
N VAL A 32 0.52 -6.43 11.94
CA VAL A 32 1.29 -6.73 10.73
C VAL A 32 1.03 -5.65 9.68
N VAL A 33 2.06 -5.26 8.94
CA VAL A 33 1.92 -4.36 7.79
C VAL A 33 2.40 -5.09 6.55
N CYS A 34 1.55 -5.12 5.51
CA CYS A 34 1.87 -5.68 4.21
C CYS A 34 1.96 -4.55 3.19
N PHE A 35 3.17 -4.28 2.69
CA PHE A 35 3.39 -3.30 1.63
C PHE A 35 3.31 -3.98 0.25
N PHE A 36 2.65 -3.33 -0.70
CA PHE A 36 2.53 -3.79 -2.09
C PHE A 36 2.26 -2.62 -3.03
N GLY A 37 2.54 -2.81 -4.31
CA GLY A 37 2.27 -1.81 -5.35
C GLY A 37 0.83 -1.88 -5.86
N ASP A 38 0.41 -0.82 -6.56
CA ASP A 38 -0.91 -0.70 -7.18
C ASP A 38 -1.26 -1.87 -8.12
N GLY A 39 -0.32 -2.34 -8.93
CA GLY A 39 -0.53 -3.50 -9.82
C GLY A 39 -0.89 -4.78 -9.09
N ALA A 40 -0.41 -4.98 -7.86
CA ALA A 40 -0.72 -6.16 -7.07
C ALA A 40 -2.19 -6.28 -6.66
N THR A 41 -2.95 -5.19 -6.70
CA THR A 41 -4.38 -5.19 -6.37
C THR A 41 -5.26 -5.88 -7.42
N ASN A 42 -4.69 -6.22 -8.57
CA ASN A 42 -5.37 -6.98 -9.62
C ASN A 42 -5.04 -8.49 -9.59
N GLU A 43 -4.15 -8.92 -8.67
CA GLU A 43 -3.89 -10.34 -8.43
C GLU A 43 -5.01 -10.96 -7.60
N GLY A 44 -5.35 -12.23 -7.90
CA GLY A 44 -6.37 -12.96 -7.15
C GLY A 44 -6.07 -13.04 -5.66
N VAL A 45 -4.80 -13.21 -5.31
CA VAL A 45 -4.34 -13.30 -3.91
C VAL A 45 -4.63 -12.03 -3.10
N PHE A 46 -4.71 -10.85 -3.72
CA PHE A 46 -5.16 -9.63 -3.01
C PHE A 46 -6.57 -9.82 -2.47
N HIS A 47 -7.49 -10.25 -3.33
CA HIS A 47 -8.89 -10.43 -2.97
C HIS A 47 -9.07 -11.52 -1.91
N GLU A 48 -8.37 -12.64 -2.06
CA GLU A 48 -8.38 -13.76 -1.12
C GLU A 48 -7.84 -13.36 0.25
N ALA A 49 -6.68 -12.71 0.29
CA ALA A 49 -6.01 -12.32 1.53
C ALA A 49 -6.80 -11.24 2.29
N VAL A 50 -7.30 -10.21 1.60
CA VAL A 50 -8.09 -9.14 2.24
C VAL A 50 -9.40 -9.69 2.78
N ASN A 51 -10.09 -10.54 2.02
CA ASN A 51 -11.32 -11.18 2.46
C ASN A 51 -11.09 -12.07 3.70
N MET A 52 -10.04 -12.89 3.69
CA MET A 52 -9.69 -13.75 4.81
C MET A 52 -9.35 -12.94 6.07
N ALA A 53 -8.57 -11.86 5.91
CA ALA A 53 -8.23 -10.98 7.02
C ALA A 53 -9.47 -10.29 7.61
N SER A 54 -10.43 -9.89 6.77
CA SER A 54 -11.70 -9.31 7.19
C SER A 54 -12.53 -10.31 8.00
N ILE A 55 -12.78 -11.50 7.46
CA ILE A 55 -13.60 -12.54 8.11
C ILE A 55 -13.06 -12.89 9.52
N TRP A 56 -11.74 -12.98 9.64
CA TRP A 56 -11.08 -13.34 10.91
C TRP A 56 -10.74 -12.13 11.79
N ASN A 57 -11.10 -10.92 11.36
CA ASN A 57 -10.82 -9.67 12.08
C ASN A 57 -9.34 -9.52 12.47
N LEU A 58 -8.43 -9.82 11.52
CA LEU A 58 -6.99 -9.91 11.78
C LEU A 58 -6.33 -8.54 11.97
N PRO A 59 -5.29 -8.47 12.83
CA PRO A 59 -4.56 -7.22 13.07
C PRO A 59 -3.54 -6.94 11.95
N VAL A 60 -4.03 -6.59 10.73
CA VAL A 60 -3.19 -6.31 9.57
C VAL A 60 -3.57 -5.02 8.88
N ILE A 61 -2.55 -4.28 8.44
CA ILE A 61 -2.67 -3.12 7.55
C ILE A 61 -2.16 -3.55 6.17
N PHE A 62 -3.03 -3.46 5.17
CA PHE A 62 -2.69 -3.60 3.77
C PHE A 62 -2.32 -2.21 3.23
N TYR A 63 -1.03 -1.96 2.98
CA TYR A 63 -0.52 -0.66 2.56
C TYR A 63 -0.17 -0.68 1.07
N CYS A 64 -1.02 -0.10 0.25
CA CYS A 64 -0.81 0.06 -1.18
C CYS A 64 0.04 1.30 -1.46
N ILE A 65 1.23 1.10 -2.01
CA ILE A 65 2.07 2.15 -2.57
C ILE A 65 1.62 2.35 -4.02
N ASN A 66 0.68 3.27 -4.23
CA ASN A 66 0.19 3.60 -5.56
C ASN A 66 1.15 4.57 -6.24
N ASN A 67 2.09 4.03 -7.00
CA ASN A 67 3.07 4.84 -7.73
C ASN A 67 2.66 5.10 -9.20
N GLY A 68 1.41 4.81 -9.55
CA GLY A 68 0.81 5.08 -10.84
C GLY A 68 1.05 4.00 -11.92
N TYR A 69 2.01 3.09 -11.71
CA TYR A 69 2.41 2.14 -12.74
C TYR A 69 2.72 0.74 -12.21
N GLY A 70 1.93 -0.23 -12.64
CA GLY A 70 2.29 -1.65 -12.52
C GLY A 70 3.24 -2.04 -13.66
N ILE A 71 4.56 -2.07 -13.39
CA ILE A 71 5.63 -2.15 -14.42
C ILE A 71 5.53 -0.95 -15.37
N SER A 72 4.93 -1.13 -16.56
CA SER A 72 4.69 -0.11 -17.57
C SER A 72 3.20 0.23 -17.77
N ALA A 73 2.32 -0.49 -17.09
CA ALA A 73 0.87 -0.32 -17.21
C ALA A 73 0.37 0.79 -16.28
N ASP A 74 -0.20 1.85 -16.86
CA ASP A 74 -0.83 2.94 -16.10
C ASP A 74 -2.05 2.41 -15.33
N ILE A 75 -2.08 2.63 -14.02
CA ILE A 75 -3.15 2.15 -13.14
C ILE A 75 -4.53 2.64 -13.59
N LYS A 76 -4.64 3.83 -14.16
CA LYS A 76 -5.90 4.37 -14.69
C LYS A 76 -6.51 3.54 -15.81
N LYS A 77 -5.69 2.71 -16.49
CA LYS A 77 -6.13 1.78 -17.54
C LYS A 77 -6.36 0.36 -17.02
N MET A 78 -5.89 0.08 -15.79
CA MET A 78 -5.89 -1.26 -15.20
C MET A 78 -6.97 -1.44 -14.14
N THR A 79 -7.62 -0.37 -13.68
CA THR A 79 -8.71 -0.44 -12.72
C THR A 79 -9.82 0.55 -13.07
N ASN A 80 -11.07 0.15 -12.80
CA ASN A 80 -12.24 1.00 -13.03
C ASN A 80 -12.62 1.88 -11.82
N VAL A 81 -12.14 1.54 -10.62
CA VAL A 81 -12.31 2.40 -9.44
C VAL A 81 -11.34 3.58 -9.53
N LYS A 82 -11.78 4.75 -9.08
CA LYS A 82 -10.95 5.95 -9.09
C LYS A 82 -9.75 5.81 -8.15
N HIS A 83 -9.99 5.23 -6.99
CA HIS A 83 -8.98 5.02 -5.95
C HIS A 83 -8.98 3.58 -5.48
N ILE A 84 -7.81 3.01 -5.26
CA ILE A 84 -7.65 1.60 -4.84
C ILE A 84 -8.29 1.35 -3.47
N HIS A 85 -8.19 2.32 -2.54
CA HIS A 85 -8.76 2.18 -1.20
C HIS A 85 -10.29 1.97 -1.23
N GLU A 86 -11.00 2.38 -2.29
CA GLU A 86 -12.44 2.14 -2.46
C GLU A 86 -12.78 0.64 -2.55
N ARG A 87 -11.83 -0.20 -2.96
CA ARG A 87 -12.02 -1.65 -3.00
C ARG A 87 -12.26 -2.26 -1.62
N SER A 88 -11.87 -1.57 -0.55
CA SER A 88 -12.10 -2.00 0.83
C SER A 88 -13.57 -2.25 1.15
N ALA A 89 -14.47 -1.51 0.51
CA ALA A 89 -15.92 -1.65 0.69
C ALA A 89 -16.43 -3.06 0.35
N ALA A 90 -15.80 -3.73 -0.64
CA ALA A 90 -16.17 -5.09 -1.02
C ALA A 90 -15.91 -6.13 0.09
N TYR A 91 -15.05 -5.79 1.05
CA TYR A 91 -14.66 -6.68 2.17
C TYR A 91 -15.19 -6.19 3.52
N GLY A 92 -15.96 -5.09 3.54
CA GLY A 92 -16.49 -4.51 4.77
C GLY A 92 -15.42 -3.97 5.72
N ILE A 93 -14.26 -3.55 5.21
CA ILE A 93 -13.16 -2.98 6.00
C ILE A 93 -12.96 -1.50 5.66
N PRO A 94 -12.36 -0.69 6.56
CA PRO A 94 -12.04 0.70 6.26
C PRO A 94 -11.01 0.82 5.14
N GLY A 95 -11.29 1.74 4.19
CA GLY A 95 -10.32 2.25 3.23
C GLY A 95 -9.81 3.62 3.66
N MET A 96 -8.50 3.84 3.65
CA MET A 96 -7.87 5.12 3.98
C MET A 96 -7.07 5.62 2.79
N PHE A 97 -7.19 6.91 2.49
CA PHE A 97 -6.52 7.56 1.37
C PHE A 97 -5.51 8.59 1.86
N ILE A 98 -4.27 8.46 1.39
CA ILE A 98 -3.20 9.42 1.58
C ILE A 98 -2.89 10.01 0.20
N GLU A 99 -3.41 11.21 -0.05
CA GLU A 99 -3.34 11.85 -1.37
C GLU A 99 -1.91 12.23 -1.75
N ASP A 100 -1.11 12.71 -0.79
CA ASP A 100 0.30 13.01 -0.99
C ASP A 100 1.20 12.06 -0.18
N GLY A 101 1.52 10.91 -0.78
CA GLY A 101 2.45 9.93 -0.21
C GLY A 101 3.91 10.37 -0.21
N ASN A 102 4.22 11.54 -0.76
CA ASN A 102 5.53 12.19 -0.66
C ASN A 102 5.60 13.17 0.52
N ASN A 103 4.47 13.52 1.12
CA ASN A 103 4.45 14.31 2.35
C ASN A 103 4.59 13.37 3.57
N VAL A 104 5.75 13.41 4.21
CA VAL A 104 6.09 12.54 5.35
C VAL A 104 5.11 12.73 6.52
N ILE A 105 4.61 13.95 6.74
CA ILE A 105 3.67 14.25 7.82
C ILE A 105 2.30 13.61 7.52
N ASP A 106 1.79 13.75 6.30
CA ASP A 106 0.50 13.15 5.90
C ASP A 106 0.56 11.62 5.97
N VAL A 107 1.69 11.03 5.54
CA VAL A 107 1.93 9.59 5.65
C VAL A 107 1.95 9.15 7.12
N TYR A 108 2.66 9.87 7.98
CA TYR A 108 2.73 9.57 9.40
C TYR A 108 1.34 9.62 10.07
N GLU A 109 0.60 10.70 9.84
CA GLU A 109 -0.73 10.89 10.43
C GLU A 109 -1.75 9.87 9.90
N GLY A 110 -1.75 9.61 8.58
CA GLY A 110 -2.62 8.61 7.97
C GLY A 110 -2.31 7.20 8.47
N PHE A 111 -1.04 6.84 8.52
CA PHE A 111 -0.60 5.54 9.02
C PHE A 111 -0.88 5.36 10.51
N LYS A 112 -0.67 6.40 11.32
CA LYS A 112 -0.99 6.38 12.75
C LYS A 112 -2.46 6.07 13.01
N LYS A 113 -3.39 6.70 12.26
CA LYS A 113 -4.83 6.40 12.36
C LYS A 113 -5.13 4.94 12.08
N ALA A 114 -4.49 4.35 11.07
CA ALA A 114 -4.65 2.93 10.75
C ALA A 114 -4.11 2.02 11.85
N VAL A 115 -2.94 2.35 12.42
CA VAL A 115 -2.35 1.63 13.55
C VAL A 115 -3.28 1.65 14.76
N ASP A 116 -3.83 2.83 15.11
CA ASP A 116 -4.75 2.99 16.24
C ASP A 116 -6.04 2.19 16.03
N HIS A 117 -6.58 2.18 14.79
CA HIS A 117 -7.73 1.37 14.43
C HIS A 117 -7.46 -0.12 14.61
N VAL A 118 -6.38 -0.63 14.02
CA VAL A 118 -6.07 -2.08 14.08
C VAL A 118 -5.74 -2.53 15.49
N ARG A 119 -4.97 -1.73 16.25
CA ARG A 119 -4.65 -2.03 17.67
C ARG A 119 -5.86 -2.00 18.57
N SER A 120 -6.90 -1.25 18.23
CA SER A 120 -8.15 -1.26 18.99
C SER A 120 -9.02 -2.52 18.75
N GLY A 121 -8.54 -3.49 17.96
CA GLY A 121 -9.23 -4.75 17.67
C GLY A 121 -10.38 -4.62 16.65
N LYS A 122 -10.41 -3.53 15.87
CA LYS A 122 -11.44 -3.27 14.88
C LYS A 122 -11.19 -3.93 13.51
N GLY A 123 -10.16 -4.77 13.42
CA GLY A 123 -9.84 -5.53 12.22
C GLY A 123 -8.90 -4.82 11.23
N PRO A 124 -8.78 -5.36 10.02
CA PRO A 124 -7.81 -4.88 9.04
C PRO A 124 -8.22 -3.55 8.41
N VAL A 125 -7.23 -2.87 7.80
CA VAL A 125 -7.41 -1.62 7.07
C VAL A 125 -6.70 -1.72 5.72
N LEU A 126 -7.28 -1.17 4.67
CA LEU A 126 -6.62 -0.94 3.38
C LEU A 126 -6.23 0.53 3.27
N ILE A 127 -4.93 0.81 3.16
CA ILE A 127 -4.40 2.16 2.89
C ILE A 127 -3.99 2.23 1.42
N GLU A 128 -4.35 3.32 0.76
CA GLU A 128 -3.74 3.75 -0.50
C GLU A 128 -2.95 5.03 -0.27
N SER A 129 -1.66 5.02 -0.65
CA SER A 129 -0.78 6.19 -0.60
C SER A 129 -0.29 6.49 -2.00
N VAL A 130 -0.61 7.68 -2.51
CA VAL A 130 -0.24 8.10 -3.86
C VAL A 130 1.16 8.68 -3.85
N THR A 131 2.03 8.10 -4.64
CA THR A 131 3.42 8.51 -4.81
C THR A 131 3.86 8.32 -6.26
N TYR A 132 5.15 8.32 -6.55
CA TYR A 132 5.65 8.12 -7.90
C TYR A 132 7.00 7.42 -7.93
N ARG A 133 7.20 6.56 -8.92
CA ARG A 133 8.48 5.91 -9.19
C ARG A 133 9.28 6.70 -10.22
N TRP A 134 10.34 7.40 -9.81
CA TRP A 134 11.16 8.25 -10.70
C TRP A 134 11.93 7.47 -11.75
N LEU A 135 12.49 6.33 -11.36
CA LEU A 135 13.27 5.47 -12.25
C LEU A 135 12.37 4.45 -12.97
N GLY A 136 12.91 3.76 -13.97
CA GLY A 136 12.25 2.61 -14.59
C GLY A 136 11.96 1.51 -13.56
N HIS A 137 11.10 0.55 -13.94
CA HIS A 137 10.77 -0.58 -13.06
C HIS A 137 11.98 -1.45 -12.74
N SER A 138 12.89 -1.58 -13.68
CA SER A 138 14.15 -2.30 -13.55
C SER A 138 15.28 -1.52 -14.20
N SER A 139 16.52 -1.96 -14.01
CA SER A 139 17.71 -1.33 -14.62
C SER A 139 17.68 -1.31 -16.16
N SER A 140 16.93 -2.23 -16.77
CA SER A 140 16.76 -2.32 -18.23
C SER A 140 15.53 -1.58 -18.77
N ASP A 141 14.69 -1.01 -17.88
CA ASP A 141 13.48 -0.31 -18.28
C ASP A 141 13.77 1.15 -18.64
N PRO A 142 13.64 1.54 -19.94
CA PRO A 142 13.92 2.90 -20.38
C PRO A 142 12.81 3.92 -20.03
N GLY A 143 11.69 3.48 -19.44
CA GLY A 143 10.58 4.34 -19.00
C GLY A 143 9.81 5.04 -20.13
N LYS A 144 9.81 4.50 -21.36
CA LYS A 144 9.17 5.13 -22.55
C LYS A 144 7.65 5.28 -22.47
N TYR A 145 7.00 4.66 -21.50
CA TYR A 145 5.54 4.71 -21.27
C TYR A 145 5.06 5.95 -20.53
N ARG A 146 5.97 6.84 -20.12
CA ARG A 146 5.70 8.09 -19.40
C ARG A 146 6.56 9.22 -19.95
N THR A 147 6.13 10.46 -19.75
CA THR A 147 6.86 11.63 -20.27
C THR A 147 7.95 12.08 -19.30
N ARG A 148 8.90 12.87 -19.80
CA ARG A 148 9.93 13.50 -18.97
C ARG A 148 9.33 14.55 -18.03
N GLU A 149 8.39 15.31 -18.55
CA GLU A 149 7.68 16.36 -17.83
C GLU A 149 6.93 15.78 -16.61
N GLU A 150 6.27 14.62 -16.78
CA GLU A 150 5.61 13.92 -15.69
C GLU A 150 6.60 13.54 -14.59
N VAL A 151 7.74 12.96 -14.96
CA VAL A 151 8.79 12.57 -14.00
C VAL A 151 9.35 13.79 -13.27
N ASP A 152 9.61 14.90 -13.99
CA ASP A 152 10.22 16.08 -13.41
C ASP A 152 9.26 16.81 -12.46
N GLN A 153 7.95 16.86 -12.77
CA GLN A 153 6.93 17.36 -11.84
C GLN A 153 6.89 16.58 -10.51
N TRP A 154 7.06 15.25 -10.57
CA TRP A 154 7.11 14.44 -9.37
C TRP A 154 8.41 14.58 -8.57
N LYS A 155 9.54 14.89 -9.22
CA LYS A 155 10.80 15.20 -8.52
C LYS A 155 10.73 16.50 -7.72
N GLU A 156 9.92 17.47 -8.13
CA GLU A 156 9.67 18.68 -7.35
C GLU A 156 9.01 18.39 -5.99
N LYS A 157 8.36 17.23 -5.88
CA LYS A 157 7.74 16.71 -4.64
C LYS A 157 8.65 15.74 -3.90
N ASP A 158 9.96 15.91 -3.94
CA ASP A 158 10.90 15.06 -3.21
C ASP A 158 10.60 15.07 -1.71
N PRO A 159 10.25 13.93 -1.10
CA PRO A 159 9.88 13.86 0.31
C PRO A 159 11.01 14.28 1.25
N ILE A 160 12.27 14.03 0.89
CA ILE A 160 13.44 14.36 1.71
C ILE A 160 13.66 15.88 1.70
N GLU A 161 13.68 16.49 0.50
CA GLU A 161 13.88 17.92 0.37
C GLU A 161 12.71 18.72 0.96
N ASN A 162 11.49 18.24 0.82
CA ASN A 162 10.32 18.89 1.40
C ASN A 162 10.34 18.82 2.93
N LEU A 163 10.70 17.68 3.51
CA LEU A 163 10.82 17.55 4.96
C LEU A 163 11.95 18.45 5.51
N ARG A 164 13.11 18.54 4.81
CA ARG A 164 14.19 19.45 5.20
C ARG A 164 13.77 20.92 5.26
N LYS A 165 12.85 21.33 4.39
CA LYS A 165 12.33 22.71 4.40
C LYS A 165 11.32 22.94 5.52
N TYR A 166 10.69 21.87 6.00
CA TYR A 166 9.68 21.92 7.04
C TYR A 166 10.31 21.99 8.45
N ILE A 167 11.45 21.33 8.68
CA ILE A 167 12.18 21.32 9.97
C ILE A 167 13.28 22.39 10.00
#